data_f8f2a66b141838ef82393c257c3c8dbf
#
_entry.id   f8f2a66b141838ef82393c257c3c8dbf
#
_cell.length_a   1.000
_cell.length_b   1.000
_cell.length_c   1.000
_cell.angle_alpha   90.00
_cell.angle_beta   90.00
_cell.angle_gamma   90.00
#
_symmetry.space_group_name_H-M   'P 1'
#
loop_
_entity.id
_entity.type
_entity.pdbx_description
1 polymer ?
#
loop_
_entity_poly.entity_id
_entity_poly.type
_entity_poly.pdbx_seq_one_letter_code
_entity_poly.pdbx_strand_id
1 'polypeptide(L)'
;MRVPGAVPACLLAVGVLLTGACAEGGDDGTLRVSGSTTVNPVAADAATALRDRQGMAITVDTQGGSAGGLAQLCSGEIDIAMSSKPVADSDRLRFPGCDYTPTRIGEDAVGVIVRREVYDGGVRSLRPDQVRGIVEARITNWSAVGGPDLDIFVYDKEPGRGTREVLDTYLYGDEAAPPPPDSDRFAIVGGNEETRTKLLSTPGAVGPLSTSFIEGYPGLAAVSLEGVEATPETIASGDYPMSRPLFLVTDGPARGAAKTFLDYVVSDAGQRLVARHGYLTLAQLAG
;
A
#
# COMPACT_ATOMS: atom_id res chain seq x y z
N MET A 1 37.35 82.56 -35.91
CA MET A 1 38.58 82.25 -35.15
C MET A 1 38.35 80.93 -34.35
N ARG A 2 39.17 79.98 -34.66
CA ARG A 2 39.38 78.67 -33.94
C ARG A 2 38.20 77.74 -33.74
N VAL A 3 38.14 76.69 -34.54
CA VAL A 3 37.58 75.36 -34.30
C VAL A 3 38.59 74.60 -33.41
N PRO A 4 38.15 73.81 -32.50
CA PRO A 4 38.65 72.46 -32.41
C PRO A 4 37.50 71.45 -32.07
N GLY A 5 37.49 70.33 -32.55
CA GLY A 5 38.30 69.14 -32.46
C GLY A 5 37.41 68.03 -32.14
N ALA A 6 37.15 67.16 -33.11
CA ALA A 6 36.33 65.92 -32.94
C ALA A 6 37.10 64.85 -32.14
N VAL A 7 36.47 64.28 -31.17
CA VAL A 7 36.92 63.04 -30.44
C VAL A 7 36.08 61.86 -30.90
N PRO A 8 36.69 60.80 -31.37
CA PRO A 8 35.90 59.61 -31.74
C PRO A 8 35.49 58.77 -30.49
N ALA A 9 34.22 58.57 -30.34
CA ALA A 9 33.67 57.65 -29.33
C ALA A 9 33.88 56.18 -29.76
N CYS A 10 34.70 55.45 -29.03
CA CYS A 10 34.81 54.01 -29.11
C CYS A 10 33.55 53.35 -28.49
N LEU A 11 32.73 52.78 -29.33
CA LEU A 11 31.65 51.89 -28.91
C LEU A 11 32.23 50.52 -28.51
N LEU A 12 32.34 50.27 -27.22
CA LEU A 12 32.55 48.94 -26.66
C LEU A 12 31.22 48.17 -26.70
N ALA A 13 31.08 47.22 -27.64
CA ALA A 13 30.01 46.27 -27.66
C ALA A 13 30.26 45.21 -26.57
N VAL A 14 29.55 45.31 -25.45
CA VAL A 14 29.51 44.29 -24.41
C VAL A 14 28.57 43.18 -24.93
N GLY A 15 29.13 42.10 -25.42
CA GLY A 15 28.40 40.87 -25.73
C GLY A 15 27.95 40.18 -24.44
N VAL A 16 26.67 40.29 -24.10
CA VAL A 16 26.05 39.49 -23.03
C VAL A 16 25.85 38.07 -23.59
N LEU A 17 26.77 37.18 -23.26
CA LEU A 17 26.56 35.73 -23.39
C LEU A 17 25.47 35.31 -22.39
N LEU A 18 24.22 35.23 -22.84
CA LEU A 18 23.16 34.48 -22.16
C LEU A 18 23.52 33.00 -22.22
N THR A 19 24.25 32.51 -21.24
CA THR A 19 24.28 31.07 -20.95
C THR A 19 22.92 30.72 -20.42
N GLY A 20 22.07 30.17 -21.29
CA GLY A 20 20.85 29.44 -20.88
C GLY A 20 21.27 28.24 -20.03
N ALA A 21 21.26 28.41 -18.72
CA ALA A 21 21.22 27.30 -17.80
C ALA A 21 19.86 26.68 -18.00
N CYS A 22 19.77 25.63 -18.83
CA CYS A 22 18.75 24.64 -18.68
C CYS A 22 18.89 24.12 -17.25
N ALA A 23 17.97 24.48 -16.38
CA ALA A 23 17.78 23.76 -15.13
C ALA A 23 17.29 22.35 -15.52
N GLU A 24 18.23 21.45 -15.80
CA GLU A 24 18.00 20.03 -15.63
C GLU A 24 17.58 19.89 -14.17
N GLY A 25 16.34 19.48 -13.96
CA GLY A 25 15.88 19.04 -12.65
C GLY A 25 16.84 17.96 -12.20
N GLY A 26 17.75 18.32 -11.30
CA GLY A 26 18.79 17.42 -10.83
C GLY A 26 18.13 16.24 -10.18
N ASP A 27 18.22 15.07 -10.81
CA ASP A 27 18.08 13.79 -10.14
C ASP A 27 19.15 13.80 -9.03
N ASP A 28 18.72 13.99 -7.78
CA ASP A 28 19.61 14.05 -6.62
C ASP A 28 20.16 12.65 -6.27
N GLY A 29 19.93 11.66 -7.15
CA GLY A 29 20.36 10.28 -6.97
C GLY A 29 19.57 9.52 -5.88
N THR A 30 18.50 10.12 -5.35
CA THR A 30 17.65 9.48 -4.33
C THR A 30 16.60 8.60 -4.99
N LEU A 31 16.58 7.30 -4.66
CA LEU A 31 15.52 6.38 -5.05
C LEU A 31 14.26 6.67 -4.22
N ARG A 32 13.16 6.96 -4.90
CA ARG A 32 11.88 7.31 -4.28
C ARG A 32 10.91 6.14 -4.40
N VAL A 33 10.44 5.65 -3.25
CA VAL A 33 9.52 4.50 -3.14
C VAL A 33 8.29 4.93 -2.37
N SER A 34 7.08 4.73 -2.90
CA SER A 34 5.85 5.14 -2.22
C SER A 34 4.68 4.20 -2.53
N GLY A 35 3.63 4.23 -1.69
CA GLY A 35 2.38 3.51 -1.96
C GLY A 35 1.83 2.69 -0.80
N SER A 36 1.72 1.38 -0.98
CA SER A 36 1.05 0.46 -0.05
C SER A 36 1.63 0.47 1.37
N THR A 37 0.79 0.73 2.38
CA THR A 37 1.15 0.60 3.80
C THR A 37 1.42 -0.84 4.21
N THR A 38 0.97 -1.84 3.44
CA THR A 38 1.27 -3.25 3.67
C THR A 38 2.68 -3.61 3.21
N VAL A 39 3.11 -3.10 2.06
CA VAL A 39 4.46 -3.37 1.52
C VAL A 39 5.53 -2.54 2.24
N ASN A 40 5.14 -1.39 2.81
CA ASN A 40 6.04 -0.43 3.43
C ASN A 40 7.03 -1.03 4.46
N PRO A 41 6.64 -1.92 5.41
CA PRO A 41 7.60 -2.45 6.37
C PRO A 41 8.78 -3.17 5.72
N VAL A 42 8.52 -3.96 4.68
CA VAL A 42 9.56 -4.66 3.90
C VAL A 42 10.43 -3.66 3.14
N ALA A 43 9.82 -2.67 2.49
CA ALA A 43 10.52 -1.66 1.70
C ALA A 43 11.40 -0.76 2.59
N ALA A 44 10.93 -0.36 3.77
CA ALA A 44 11.66 0.46 4.73
C ALA A 44 12.90 -0.28 5.29
N ASP A 45 12.74 -1.57 5.62
CA ASP A 45 13.85 -2.40 6.08
C ASP A 45 14.87 -2.65 4.95
N ALA A 46 14.40 -2.86 3.72
CA ALA A 46 15.27 -3.00 2.55
C ALA A 46 16.05 -1.70 2.28
N ALA A 47 15.38 -0.55 2.35
CA ALA A 47 16.01 0.76 2.21
C ALA A 47 17.09 0.99 3.27
N THR A 48 16.81 0.63 4.52
CA THR A 48 17.79 0.71 5.62
C THR A 48 18.99 -0.18 5.33
N ALA A 49 18.77 -1.44 4.95
CA ALA A 49 19.85 -2.37 4.66
C ALA A 49 20.73 -1.93 3.48
N LEU A 50 20.15 -1.36 2.42
CA LEU A 50 20.89 -0.86 1.27
C LEU A 50 21.62 0.46 1.56
N ARG A 51 21.05 1.31 2.38
CA ARG A 51 21.73 2.51 2.90
C ARG A 51 22.99 2.14 3.68
N ASP A 52 22.86 1.21 4.63
CA ASP A 52 23.96 0.80 5.50
C ASP A 52 25.07 0.07 4.73
N ARG A 53 24.73 -0.73 3.71
CA ARG A 53 25.69 -1.57 2.98
C ARG A 53 26.32 -0.88 1.77
N GLN A 54 25.58 0.00 1.10
CA GLN A 54 25.94 0.55 -0.20
C GLN A 54 25.88 2.09 -0.26
N GLY A 55 25.45 2.76 0.83
CA GLY A 55 25.32 4.21 0.87
C GLY A 55 24.20 4.75 -0.02
N MET A 56 23.24 3.92 -0.44
CA MET A 56 22.15 4.35 -1.31
C MET A 56 21.24 5.37 -0.61
N ALA A 57 20.97 6.48 -1.26
CA ALA A 57 19.92 7.40 -0.82
C ALA A 57 18.56 6.87 -1.26
N ILE A 58 17.71 6.52 -0.29
CA ILE A 58 16.37 5.93 -0.55
C ILE A 58 15.35 6.58 0.39
N THR A 59 14.26 7.07 -0.17
CA THR A 59 13.08 7.51 0.57
C THR A 59 11.94 6.51 0.41
N VAL A 60 11.21 6.24 1.49
CA VAL A 60 10.04 5.34 1.48
C VAL A 60 8.91 6.05 2.20
N ASP A 61 7.76 6.17 1.54
CA ASP A 61 6.55 6.72 2.14
C ASP A 61 5.28 5.95 1.72
N THR A 62 4.09 6.38 2.17
CA THR A 62 2.85 5.62 1.98
C THR A 62 1.68 6.47 1.51
N GLN A 63 1.95 7.59 0.84
CA GLN A 63 0.88 8.49 0.39
C GLN A 63 -0.04 7.82 -0.63
N GLY A 64 -1.35 7.94 -0.40
CA GLY A 64 -2.38 7.46 -1.31
C GLY A 64 -2.52 5.93 -1.43
N GLY A 65 -1.75 5.14 -0.64
CA GLY A 65 -1.79 3.67 -0.70
C GLY A 65 -1.39 3.11 -2.07
N SER A 66 -1.88 1.90 -2.41
CA SER A 66 -1.50 1.24 -3.67
C SER A 66 -1.85 2.07 -4.92
N ALA A 67 -3.06 2.62 -5.00
CA ALA A 67 -3.48 3.42 -6.15
C ALA A 67 -2.71 4.74 -6.25
N GLY A 68 -2.43 5.39 -5.10
CA GLY A 68 -1.62 6.61 -5.06
C GLY A 68 -0.19 6.35 -5.53
N GLY A 69 0.44 5.26 -5.07
CA GLY A 69 1.77 4.86 -5.54
C GLY A 69 1.82 4.60 -7.05
N LEU A 70 0.84 3.88 -7.60
CA LEU A 70 0.74 3.64 -9.04
C LEU A 70 0.58 4.95 -9.84
N ALA A 71 -0.20 5.91 -9.32
CA ALA A 71 -0.36 7.22 -9.94
C ALA A 71 0.94 8.05 -9.90
N GLN A 72 1.60 8.12 -8.75
CA GLN A 72 2.88 8.83 -8.57
C GLN A 72 3.99 8.24 -9.44
N LEU A 73 4.02 6.90 -9.64
CA LEU A 73 4.95 6.27 -10.55
C LEU A 73 4.78 6.78 -11.97
N CYS A 74 3.54 6.84 -12.45
CA CYS A 74 3.23 7.27 -13.81
C CYS A 74 3.39 8.78 -14.03
N SER A 75 3.34 9.59 -12.98
CA SER A 75 3.68 11.02 -13.05
C SER A 75 5.19 11.30 -12.94
N GLY A 76 6.01 10.26 -12.69
CA GLY A 76 7.46 10.42 -12.50
C GLY A 76 7.84 11.02 -11.14
N GLU A 77 6.91 11.08 -10.20
CA GLU A 77 7.19 11.58 -8.84
C GLU A 77 7.99 10.58 -8.02
N ILE A 78 7.86 9.28 -8.31
CA ILE A 78 8.58 8.19 -7.66
C ILE A 78 9.15 7.22 -8.69
N ASP A 79 10.09 6.38 -8.26
CA ASP A 79 10.79 5.41 -9.10
C ASP A 79 10.25 3.99 -8.94
N ILE A 80 9.66 3.69 -7.76
CA ILE A 80 9.05 2.39 -7.44
C ILE A 80 7.74 2.62 -6.70
N ALA A 81 6.65 2.04 -7.21
CA ALA A 81 5.39 1.98 -6.49
C ALA A 81 5.28 0.68 -5.67
N MET A 82 4.86 0.83 -4.40
CA MET A 82 4.47 -0.29 -3.56
C MET A 82 3.00 -0.62 -3.79
N SER A 83 2.66 -1.86 -4.13
CA SER A 83 1.26 -2.27 -4.31
C SER A 83 0.95 -3.59 -3.59
N SER A 84 -0.19 -3.63 -2.90
CA SER A 84 -0.77 -4.82 -2.29
C SER A 84 -2.05 -5.25 -3.02
N LYS A 85 -2.06 -5.01 -4.32
CA LYS A 85 -3.06 -5.45 -5.30
C LYS A 85 -2.38 -5.62 -6.66
N PRO A 86 -2.91 -6.44 -7.58
CA PRO A 86 -2.50 -6.42 -8.97
C PRO A 86 -2.73 -5.04 -9.60
N VAL A 87 -1.96 -4.72 -10.63
CA VAL A 87 -2.24 -3.57 -11.51
C VAL A 87 -3.44 -3.94 -12.37
N ALA A 88 -4.58 -3.30 -12.12
CA ALA A 88 -5.83 -3.57 -12.82
C ALA A 88 -5.87 -2.88 -14.21
N ASP A 89 -6.78 -3.33 -15.08
CA ASP A 89 -7.01 -2.68 -16.37
C ASP A 89 -7.47 -1.22 -16.21
N SER A 90 -8.23 -0.92 -15.16
CA SER A 90 -8.63 0.45 -14.81
C SER A 90 -7.43 1.36 -14.48
N ASP A 91 -6.37 0.83 -13.83
CA ASP A 91 -5.13 1.56 -13.58
C ASP A 91 -4.42 1.87 -14.91
N ARG A 92 -4.33 0.89 -15.82
CA ARG A 92 -3.73 1.03 -17.16
C ARG A 92 -4.50 1.99 -18.05
N LEU A 93 -5.84 1.95 -18.01
CA LEU A 93 -6.68 2.87 -18.77
C LEU A 93 -6.57 4.32 -18.25
N ARG A 94 -6.39 4.49 -16.95
CA ARG A 94 -6.21 5.81 -16.32
C ARG A 94 -4.88 6.45 -16.69
N PHE A 95 -3.82 5.64 -16.88
CA PHE A 95 -2.47 6.10 -17.18
C PHE A 95 -1.89 5.32 -18.39
N PRO A 96 -2.40 5.56 -19.61
CA PRO A 96 -2.07 4.74 -20.78
C PRO A 96 -0.62 4.89 -21.27
N GLY A 97 0.12 5.88 -20.77
CA GLY A 97 1.54 6.08 -21.09
C GLY A 97 2.50 5.36 -20.15
N CYS A 98 2.00 4.67 -19.12
CA CYS A 98 2.80 4.00 -18.11
C CYS A 98 2.97 2.51 -18.43
N ASP A 99 4.19 2.04 -18.46
CA ASP A 99 4.52 0.62 -18.66
C ASP A 99 4.69 -0.08 -17.31
N TYR A 100 3.57 -0.30 -16.61
CA TYR A 100 3.59 -0.96 -15.32
C TYR A 100 4.26 -2.34 -15.39
N THR A 101 5.42 -2.47 -14.77
CA THR A 101 6.20 -3.71 -14.65
C THR A 101 6.22 -4.17 -13.19
N PRO A 102 5.26 -5.03 -12.77
CA PRO A 102 5.17 -5.51 -11.40
C PRO A 102 6.18 -6.63 -11.13
N THR A 103 6.91 -6.52 -10.01
CA THR A 103 7.74 -7.58 -9.44
C THR A 103 7.05 -8.07 -8.16
N ARG A 104 6.58 -9.33 -8.16
CA ARG A 104 6.00 -9.95 -6.95
C ARG A 104 7.11 -10.19 -5.93
N ILE A 105 6.84 -9.83 -4.66
CA ILE A 105 7.79 -9.97 -3.56
C ILE A 105 7.32 -10.92 -2.46
N GLY A 106 6.04 -11.32 -2.48
CA GLY A 106 5.44 -12.20 -1.49
C GLY A 106 3.92 -12.21 -1.60
N GLU A 107 3.29 -12.79 -0.57
CA GLU A 107 1.82 -12.86 -0.42
C GLU A 107 1.42 -12.45 0.99
N ASP A 108 0.25 -11.80 1.10
CA ASP A 108 -0.36 -11.37 2.35
C ASP A 108 -1.81 -11.86 2.41
N ALA A 109 -2.41 -11.87 3.60
CA ALA A 109 -3.83 -12.10 3.80
C ALA A 109 -4.50 -10.87 4.42
N VAL A 110 -5.65 -10.50 3.89
CA VAL A 110 -6.54 -9.52 4.50
C VAL A 110 -7.50 -10.27 5.43
N GLY A 111 -7.47 -9.94 6.71
CA GLY A 111 -8.42 -10.47 7.70
C GLY A 111 -9.59 -9.52 7.93
N VAL A 112 -10.75 -10.06 8.27
CA VAL A 112 -11.79 -9.34 9.00
C VAL A 112 -11.37 -9.35 10.47
N ILE A 113 -10.83 -8.23 10.92
CA ILE A 113 -10.23 -8.12 12.25
C ILE A 113 -11.24 -7.54 13.23
N VAL A 114 -11.41 -8.22 14.34
CA VAL A 114 -12.29 -7.83 15.44
C VAL A 114 -11.51 -7.62 16.74
N ARG A 115 -12.11 -6.92 17.67
CA ARG A 115 -11.64 -6.89 19.04
C ARG A 115 -11.67 -8.28 19.66
N ARG A 116 -10.70 -8.57 20.55
CA ARG A 116 -10.60 -9.86 21.24
C ARG A 116 -11.88 -10.22 22.00
N GLU A 117 -12.54 -9.25 22.62
CA GLU A 117 -13.81 -9.45 23.33
C GLU A 117 -14.93 -10.00 22.43
N VAL A 118 -14.99 -9.59 21.16
CA VAL A 118 -15.95 -10.09 20.16
C VAL A 118 -15.62 -11.53 19.79
N TYR A 119 -14.34 -11.80 19.52
CA TYR A 119 -13.85 -13.14 19.18
C TYR A 119 -14.07 -14.14 20.31
N ASP A 120 -13.71 -13.79 21.53
CA ASP A 120 -13.88 -14.63 22.73
C ASP A 120 -15.36 -14.75 23.11
N GLY A 121 -16.19 -13.75 22.78
CA GLY A 121 -17.64 -13.76 22.92
C GLY A 121 -18.39 -14.66 21.93
N GLY A 122 -17.68 -15.35 21.02
CA GLY A 122 -18.26 -16.38 20.14
C GLY A 122 -18.11 -16.13 18.63
N VAL A 123 -17.76 -14.92 18.19
CA VAL A 123 -17.60 -14.62 16.75
C VAL A 123 -16.24 -15.12 16.27
N ARG A 124 -16.16 -16.37 15.88
CA ARG A 124 -14.90 -16.99 15.41
C ARG A 124 -14.85 -17.21 13.92
N SER A 125 -16.01 -17.21 13.27
CA SER A 125 -16.15 -17.37 11.81
C SER A 125 -17.29 -16.51 11.30
N LEU A 126 -17.13 -15.90 10.13
CA LEU A 126 -18.17 -15.16 9.43
C LEU A 126 -18.30 -15.64 8.00
N ARG A 127 -19.54 -15.64 7.48
CA ARG A 127 -19.83 -15.88 6.07
C ARG A 127 -19.80 -14.55 5.29
N PRO A 128 -19.64 -14.59 3.96
CA PRO A 128 -19.62 -13.38 3.12
C PRO A 128 -20.86 -12.48 3.30
N ASP A 129 -22.05 -13.12 3.43
CA ASP A 129 -23.32 -12.39 3.66
C ASP A 129 -23.35 -11.66 5.01
N GLN A 130 -22.73 -12.23 6.05
CA GLN A 130 -22.61 -11.60 7.36
C GLN A 130 -21.60 -10.45 7.33
N VAL A 131 -20.42 -10.65 6.73
CA VAL A 131 -19.43 -9.58 6.57
C VAL A 131 -20.01 -8.43 5.76
N ARG A 132 -20.70 -8.73 4.64
CA ARG A 132 -21.40 -7.73 3.85
C ARG A 132 -22.46 -6.98 4.67
N GLY A 133 -23.27 -7.70 5.44
CA GLY A 133 -24.30 -7.11 6.30
C GLY A 133 -23.72 -6.17 7.35
N ILE A 134 -22.55 -6.48 7.89
CA ILE A 134 -21.82 -5.64 8.85
C ILE A 134 -21.27 -4.37 8.15
N VAL A 135 -20.57 -4.53 7.04
CA VAL A 135 -19.95 -3.40 6.30
C VAL A 135 -21.01 -2.43 5.77
N GLU A 136 -22.17 -2.93 5.37
CA GLU A 136 -23.31 -2.13 4.91
C GLU A 136 -24.20 -1.61 6.07
N ALA A 137 -23.80 -1.80 7.33
CA ALA A 137 -24.55 -1.42 8.54
C ALA A 137 -25.98 -2.00 8.61
N ARG A 138 -26.24 -3.14 7.96
CA ARG A 138 -27.48 -3.93 8.10
C ARG A 138 -27.45 -4.83 9.35
N ILE A 139 -26.27 -5.24 9.76
CA ILE A 139 -26.00 -5.95 11.00
C ILE A 139 -25.22 -4.96 11.90
N THR A 140 -25.84 -4.50 12.97
CA THR A 140 -25.32 -3.42 13.81
C THR A 140 -24.97 -3.86 15.25
N ASN A 141 -25.26 -5.13 15.59
CA ASN A 141 -24.94 -5.70 16.89
C ASN A 141 -24.39 -7.13 16.70
N TRP A 142 -23.34 -7.47 17.45
CA TRP A 142 -22.69 -8.77 17.36
C TRP A 142 -23.56 -9.95 17.72
N SER A 143 -24.60 -9.77 18.56
CA SER A 143 -25.56 -10.85 18.90
C SER A 143 -26.28 -11.41 17.68
N ALA A 144 -26.45 -10.64 16.61
CA ALA A 144 -27.08 -11.08 15.36
C ALA A 144 -26.24 -12.14 14.61
N VAL A 145 -24.97 -12.28 14.96
CA VAL A 145 -24.05 -13.27 14.36
C VAL A 145 -23.44 -14.22 15.40
N GLY A 146 -24.11 -14.38 16.54
CA GLY A 146 -23.70 -15.30 17.60
C GLY A 146 -22.64 -14.79 18.56
N GLY A 147 -22.41 -13.49 18.58
CA GLY A 147 -21.49 -12.82 19.47
C GLY A 147 -22.16 -12.23 20.72
N PRO A 148 -21.44 -11.39 21.47
CA PRO A 148 -21.97 -10.70 22.64
C PRO A 148 -23.01 -9.64 22.23
N ASP A 149 -23.86 -9.23 23.19
CA ASP A 149 -24.73 -8.07 23.03
C ASP A 149 -23.88 -6.79 23.09
N LEU A 150 -23.28 -6.44 21.96
CA LEU A 150 -22.35 -5.34 21.78
C LEU A 150 -22.53 -4.74 20.39
N ASP A 151 -22.67 -3.44 20.33
CA ASP A 151 -22.83 -2.74 19.06
C ASP A 151 -21.56 -2.81 18.20
N ILE A 152 -21.75 -2.93 16.89
CA ILE A 152 -20.66 -3.00 15.92
C ILE A 152 -20.24 -1.58 15.52
N PHE A 153 -18.93 -1.32 15.52
CA PHE A 153 -18.33 -0.14 14.89
C PHE A 153 -17.43 -0.58 13.73
N VAL A 154 -17.71 -0.11 12.53
CA VAL A 154 -16.95 -0.48 11.32
C VAL A 154 -15.90 0.57 11.01
N TYR A 155 -14.65 0.14 10.90
CA TYR A 155 -13.57 0.93 10.31
C TYR A 155 -13.23 0.35 8.93
N ASP A 156 -13.63 1.06 7.89
CA ASP A 156 -13.32 0.67 6.52
C ASP A 156 -12.16 1.52 5.95
N LYS A 157 -11.58 1.10 4.84
CA LYS A 157 -10.44 1.75 4.21
C LYS A 157 -10.86 2.82 3.22
N GLU A 158 -10.01 3.84 3.04
CA GLU A 158 -10.13 4.77 1.93
C GLU A 158 -10.16 4.05 0.57
N PRO A 159 -10.89 4.57 -0.42
CA PRO A 159 -10.79 4.09 -1.79
C PRO A 159 -9.35 4.08 -2.32
N GLY A 160 -8.99 3.08 -3.11
CA GLY A 160 -7.64 2.93 -3.66
C GLY A 160 -6.62 2.26 -2.72
N ARG A 161 -7.03 1.92 -1.49
CA ARG A 161 -6.23 1.05 -0.62
C ARG A 161 -6.39 -0.40 -1.08
N GLY A 162 -5.27 -1.11 -1.30
CA GLY A 162 -5.33 -2.51 -1.73
C GLY A 162 -6.10 -3.43 -0.77
N THR A 163 -6.11 -3.13 0.54
CA THR A 163 -6.92 -3.84 1.54
C THR A 163 -8.43 -3.67 1.30
N ARG A 164 -8.86 -2.46 0.90
CA ARG A 164 -10.25 -2.19 0.52
C ARG A 164 -10.65 -2.98 -0.71
N GLU A 165 -9.82 -2.95 -1.75
CA GLU A 165 -10.12 -3.64 -3.01
C GLU A 165 -10.23 -5.16 -2.84
N VAL A 166 -9.40 -5.76 -1.96
CA VAL A 166 -9.51 -7.20 -1.64
C VAL A 166 -10.83 -7.50 -0.94
N LEU A 167 -11.24 -6.68 0.03
CA LEU A 167 -12.52 -6.84 0.72
C LEU A 167 -13.69 -6.65 -0.26
N ASP A 168 -13.66 -5.61 -1.09
CA ASP A 168 -14.72 -5.34 -2.07
C ASP A 168 -14.86 -6.47 -3.07
N THR A 169 -13.75 -7.01 -3.59
CA THR A 169 -13.75 -8.18 -4.48
C THR A 169 -14.35 -9.42 -3.79
N TYR A 170 -14.00 -9.66 -2.53
CA TYR A 170 -14.56 -10.78 -1.76
C TYR A 170 -16.06 -10.65 -1.54
N LEU A 171 -16.56 -9.43 -1.27
CA LEU A 171 -17.96 -9.19 -0.96
C LEU A 171 -18.85 -9.01 -2.19
N TYR A 172 -18.33 -8.41 -3.25
CA TYR A 172 -19.12 -7.95 -4.40
C TYR A 172 -18.66 -8.54 -5.74
N GLY A 173 -17.51 -9.25 -5.76
CA GLY A 173 -16.95 -9.77 -7.01
C GLY A 173 -16.58 -8.63 -7.97
N ASP A 174 -17.11 -8.71 -9.19
CA ASP A 174 -16.92 -7.68 -10.23
C ASP A 174 -17.92 -6.50 -10.12
N GLU A 175 -18.87 -6.57 -9.19
CA GLU A 175 -19.83 -5.50 -8.98
C GLU A 175 -19.17 -4.35 -8.19
N ALA A 176 -19.60 -3.13 -8.45
CA ALA A 176 -19.13 -1.98 -7.69
C ALA A 176 -19.66 -2.05 -6.25
N ALA A 177 -18.76 -1.86 -5.27
CA ALA A 177 -19.17 -1.74 -3.88
C ALA A 177 -20.14 -0.56 -3.70
N PRO A 178 -21.17 -0.70 -2.85
CA PRO A 178 -22.08 0.40 -2.56
C PRO A 178 -21.35 1.56 -1.86
N PRO A 179 -21.92 2.77 -1.89
CA PRO A 179 -21.37 3.87 -1.12
C PRO A 179 -21.36 3.53 0.38
N PRO A 180 -20.43 4.13 1.16
CA PRO A 180 -20.41 3.97 2.62
C PRO A 180 -21.78 4.26 3.24
N PRO A 181 -22.20 3.47 4.25
CA PRO A 181 -23.48 3.68 4.92
C PRO A 181 -23.48 5.02 5.69
N ASP A 182 -24.63 5.69 5.72
CA ASP A 182 -24.85 6.84 6.60
C ASP A 182 -25.10 6.34 8.04
N SER A 183 -24.04 6.23 8.81
CA SER A 183 -24.06 5.68 10.16
C SER A 183 -22.98 6.33 11.05
N ASP A 184 -23.33 6.66 12.27
CA ASP A 184 -22.42 7.16 13.32
C ASP A 184 -21.46 6.07 13.85
N ARG A 185 -21.68 4.80 13.43
CA ARG A 185 -20.86 3.63 13.76
C ARG A 185 -20.04 3.14 12.57
N PHE A 186 -19.79 4.00 11.62
CA PHE A 186 -18.95 3.71 10.44
C PHE A 186 -17.96 4.85 10.23
N ALA A 187 -16.70 4.52 10.01
CA ALA A 187 -15.67 5.51 9.68
C ALA A 187 -14.70 4.99 8.62
N ILE A 188 -14.26 5.89 7.75
CA ILE A 188 -13.20 5.63 6.78
C ILE A 188 -11.86 5.95 7.43
N VAL A 189 -10.89 5.04 7.29
CA VAL A 189 -9.53 5.17 7.80
C VAL A 189 -8.50 4.91 6.71
N GLY A 190 -7.30 5.44 6.89
CA GLY A 190 -6.23 5.34 5.91
C GLY A 190 -5.39 4.07 6.02
N GLY A 191 -4.15 4.20 6.52
CA GLY A 191 -3.17 3.12 6.57
C GLY A 191 -3.45 2.03 7.60
N ASN A 192 -2.62 0.97 7.56
CA ASN A 192 -2.80 -0.18 8.45
C ASN A 192 -2.55 0.15 9.92
N GLU A 193 -1.59 1.02 10.24
CA GLU A 193 -1.29 1.46 11.60
C GLU A 193 -2.47 2.22 12.23
N GLU A 194 -3.08 3.12 11.46
CA GLU A 194 -4.26 3.86 11.90
C GLU A 194 -5.42 2.91 12.16
N THR A 195 -5.69 1.99 11.23
CA THR A 195 -6.76 0.99 11.39
C THR A 195 -6.55 0.15 12.65
N ARG A 196 -5.34 -0.39 12.85
CA ARG A 196 -5.01 -1.16 14.05
C ARG A 196 -5.27 -0.36 15.33
N THR A 197 -4.82 0.90 15.37
CA THR A 197 -5.00 1.79 16.53
C THR A 197 -6.48 2.02 16.82
N LYS A 198 -7.27 2.28 15.79
CA LYS A 198 -8.73 2.48 15.89
C LYS A 198 -9.44 1.21 16.38
N LEU A 199 -9.11 0.05 15.80
CA LEU A 199 -9.65 -1.24 16.23
C LEU A 199 -9.35 -1.52 17.70
N LEU A 200 -8.13 -1.25 18.16
CA LEU A 200 -7.73 -1.45 19.56
C LEU A 200 -8.45 -0.52 20.53
N SER A 201 -8.82 0.69 20.12
CA SER A 201 -9.38 1.71 21.00
C SER A 201 -10.90 1.71 21.07
N THR A 202 -11.60 1.01 20.16
CA THR A 202 -13.05 1.10 20.04
C THR A 202 -13.71 -0.24 20.38
N PRO A 203 -14.54 -0.31 21.45
CA PRO A 203 -15.31 -1.52 21.77
C PRO A 203 -16.19 -1.97 20.61
N GLY A 204 -16.28 -3.28 20.38
CA GLY A 204 -17.08 -3.86 19.30
C GLY A 204 -16.60 -3.55 17.89
N ALA A 205 -15.39 -3.00 17.73
CA ALA A 205 -14.87 -2.61 16.43
C ALA A 205 -14.53 -3.80 15.53
N VAL A 206 -14.72 -3.58 14.23
CA VAL A 206 -14.34 -4.48 13.13
C VAL A 206 -13.80 -3.68 11.95
N GLY A 207 -12.88 -4.29 11.20
CA GLY A 207 -12.40 -3.70 9.94
C GLY A 207 -11.44 -4.61 9.20
N PRO A 208 -11.23 -4.35 7.90
CA PRO A 208 -10.27 -5.08 7.09
C PRO A 208 -8.84 -4.62 7.40
N LEU A 209 -7.96 -5.58 7.67
CA LEU A 209 -6.56 -5.31 7.94
C LEU A 209 -5.71 -6.50 7.51
N SER A 210 -4.47 -6.27 7.07
CA SER A 210 -3.52 -7.36 6.88
C SER A 210 -3.32 -8.12 8.19
N THR A 211 -3.36 -9.44 8.14
CA THR A 211 -3.23 -10.29 9.33
C THR A 211 -1.89 -10.14 10.02
N SER A 212 -0.84 -9.78 9.27
CA SER A 212 0.49 -9.51 9.83
C SER A 212 0.50 -8.31 10.79
N PHE A 213 -0.43 -7.35 10.64
CA PHE A 213 -0.49 -6.15 11.48
C PHE A 213 -1.13 -6.38 12.85
N ILE A 214 -1.68 -7.56 13.11
CA ILE A 214 -2.18 -7.92 14.44
C ILE A 214 -1.24 -8.84 15.24
N GLU A 215 -0.13 -9.27 14.65
CA GLU A 215 0.90 -10.01 15.35
C GLU A 215 1.46 -9.18 16.53
N GLY A 216 1.53 -9.79 17.72
CA GLY A 216 1.92 -9.09 18.93
C GLY A 216 0.84 -8.17 19.56
N TYR A 217 -0.36 -8.13 19.01
CA TYR A 217 -1.49 -7.34 19.52
C TYR A 217 -2.64 -8.24 20.04
N PRO A 218 -2.54 -8.78 21.27
CA PRO A 218 -3.51 -9.77 21.78
C PRO A 218 -4.93 -9.20 21.95
N GLY A 219 -5.11 -7.88 21.88
CA GLY A 219 -6.41 -7.22 21.89
C GLY A 219 -7.22 -7.35 20.60
N LEU A 220 -6.63 -7.93 19.55
CA LEU A 220 -7.25 -8.15 18.24
C LEU A 220 -7.25 -9.64 17.87
N ALA A 221 -8.17 -10.01 16.99
CA ALA A 221 -8.23 -11.34 16.39
C ALA A 221 -8.75 -11.26 14.95
N ALA A 222 -8.22 -12.11 14.07
CA ALA A 222 -8.82 -12.37 12.77
C ALA A 222 -9.90 -13.44 12.94
N VAL A 223 -11.09 -13.21 12.41
CA VAL A 223 -12.11 -14.25 12.30
C VAL A 223 -11.87 -15.09 11.05
N SER A 224 -12.18 -16.40 11.11
CA SER A 224 -12.14 -17.23 9.90
C SER A 224 -13.26 -16.82 8.94
N LEU A 225 -13.02 -17.02 7.66
CA LEU A 225 -14.00 -16.77 6.61
C LEU A 225 -14.51 -18.11 6.10
N GLU A 226 -15.82 -18.34 6.24
CA GLU A 226 -16.45 -19.63 5.86
C GLU A 226 -15.79 -20.85 6.54
N GLY A 227 -15.21 -20.65 7.73
CA GLY A 227 -14.48 -21.67 8.46
C GLY A 227 -13.01 -21.81 8.08
N VAL A 228 -12.52 -21.07 7.09
CA VAL A 228 -11.12 -21.07 6.68
C VAL A 228 -10.35 -19.97 7.43
N GLU A 229 -9.31 -20.37 8.15
CA GLU A 229 -8.40 -19.45 8.83
C GLU A 229 -7.29 -18.98 7.87
N ALA A 230 -6.80 -17.77 8.07
CA ALA A 230 -5.64 -17.21 7.32
C ALA A 230 -4.33 -17.80 7.89
N THR A 231 -4.00 -19.02 7.51
CA THR A 231 -2.74 -19.68 7.86
C THR A 231 -1.78 -19.65 6.65
N PRO A 232 -0.47 -19.84 6.86
CA PRO A 232 0.48 -19.96 5.74
C PRO A 232 0.03 -20.99 4.70
N GLU A 233 -0.53 -22.13 5.14
CA GLU A 233 -0.97 -23.22 4.28
C GLU A 233 -2.19 -22.81 3.45
N THR A 234 -3.21 -22.20 4.08
CA THR A 234 -4.44 -21.80 3.39
C THR A 234 -4.24 -20.60 2.48
N ILE A 235 -3.28 -19.73 2.79
CA ILE A 235 -2.87 -18.61 1.93
C ILE A 235 -2.09 -19.14 0.71
N ALA A 236 -1.13 -20.04 0.92
CA ALA A 236 -0.32 -20.61 -0.15
C ALA A 236 -1.13 -21.49 -1.11
N SER A 237 -2.11 -22.28 -0.59
CA SER A 237 -2.99 -23.09 -1.41
C SER A 237 -4.06 -22.28 -2.16
N GLY A 238 -4.32 -21.03 -1.74
CA GLY A 238 -5.42 -20.21 -2.26
C GLY A 238 -6.79 -20.54 -1.66
N ASP A 239 -6.84 -21.37 -0.62
CA ASP A 239 -8.10 -21.71 0.07
C ASP A 239 -8.62 -20.51 0.89
N TYR A 240 -7.72 -19.65 1.41
CA TYR A 240 -8.14 -18.45 2.10
C TYR A 240 -8.60 -17.37 1.09
N PRO A 241 -9.87 -16.92 1.16
CA PRO A 241 -10.46 -16.14 0.05
C PRO A 241 -9.94 -14.72 -0.10
N MET A 242 -9.30 -14.16 0.92
CA MET A 242 -8.75 -12.80 0.87
C MET A 242 -7.22 -12.77 0.93
N SER A 243 -6.55 -13.73 0.27
CA SER A 243 -5.12 -13.64 0.00
C SER A 243 -4.83 -12.65 -1.14
N ARG A 244 -3.63 -12.07 -1.12
CA ARG A 244 -3.24 -11.07 -2.13
C ARG A 244 -1.74 -11.02 -2.36
N PRO A 245 -1.29 -10.86 -3.62
CA PRO A 245 0.11 -10.65 -3.91
C PRO A 245 0.60 -9.27 -3.48
N LEU A 246 1.87 -9.21 -3.07
CA LEU A 246 2.59 -7.98 -2.78
C LEU A 246 3.56 -7.68 -3.92
N PHE A 247 3.58 -6.43 -4.37
CA PHE A 247 4.37 -6.00 -5.52
C PHE A 247 5.22 -4.75 -5.23
N LEU A 248 6.38 -4.71 -5.89
CA LEU A 248 7.09 -3.49 -6.25
C LEU A 248 6.92 -3.29 -7.76
N VAL A 249 6.47 -2.11 -8.17
CA VAL A 249 6.12 -1.83 -9.56
C VAL A 249 7.01 -0.70 -10.07
N THR A 250 7.58 -0.87 -11.28
CA THR A 250 8.34 0.16 -11.98
C THR A 250 7.66 0.56 -13.28
N ASP A 251 8.01 1.71 -13.84
CA ASP A 251 7.64 2.11 -15.19
C ASP A 251 8.67 1.56 -16.17
N GLY A 252 8.29 0.51 -16.89
CA GLY A 252 9.19 -0.33 -17.68
C GLY A 252 10.16 -1.18 -16.84
N PRO A 253 11.11 -1.86 -17.49
CA PRO A 253 12.10 -2.71 -16.83
C PRO A 253 12.97 -1.92 -15.85
N ALA A 254 13.09 -2.39 -14.60
CA ALA A 254 13.90 -1.75 -13.57
C ALA A 254 15.37 -1.59 -14.00
N ARG A 255 15.96 -0.43 -13.72
CA ARG A 255 17.36 -0.10 -14.04
C ARG A 255 18.02 0.62 -12.85
N GLY A 256 19.35 0.68 -12.84
CA GLY A 256 20.10 1.46 -11.84
C GLY A 256 19.71 1.14 -10.41
N ALA A 257 19.42 2.17 -9.61
CA ALA A 257 19.05 2.08 -8.21
C ALA A 257 17.76 1.26 -7.99
N ALA A 258 16.75 1.44 -8.85
CA ALA A 258 15.50 0.68 -8.78
C ALA A 258 15.76 -0.83 -8.97
N LYS A 259 16.60 -1.22 -9.95
CA LYS A 259 16.97 -2.62 -10.13
C LYS A 259 17.70 -3.17 -8.91
N THR A 260 18.66 -2.44 -8.36
CA THR A 260 19.38 -2.86 -7.14
C THR A 260 18.44 -3.09 -5.97
N PHE A 261 17.45 -2.21 -5.80
CA PHE A 261 16.44 -2.34 -4.75
C PHE A 261 15.56 -3.59 -4.96
N LEU A 262 15.03 -3.78 -6.18
CA LEU A 262 14.22 -4.95 -6.50
C LEU A 262 15.00 -6.25 -6.33
N ASP A 263 16.23 -6.33 -6.88
CA ASP A 263 17.11 -7.50 -6.75
C ASP A 263 17.39 -7.83 -5.28
N TYR A 264 17.56 -6.82 -4.44
CA TYR A 264 17.74 -7.02 -3.01
C TYR A 264 16.48 -7.62 -2.36
N VAL A 265 15.30 -7.07 -2.64
CA VAL A 265 14.05 -7.54 -2.01
C VAL A 265 13.71 -8.97 -2.42
N VAL A 266 13.98 -9.38 -3.67
CA VAL A 266 13.75 -10.76 -4.14
C VAL A 266 14.87 -11.73 -3.77
N SER A 267 16.03 -11.25 -3.28
CA SER A 267 17.12 -12.11 -2.79
C SER A 267 16.75 -12.80 -1.48
N ASP A 268 17.53 -13.83 -1.08
CA ASP A 268 17.35 -14.50 0.22
C ASP A 268 17.36 -13.50 1.39
N ALA A 269 18.17 -12.44 1.31
CA ALA A 269 18.22 -11.40 2.35
C ALA A 269 16.92 -10.61 2.43
N GLY A 270 16.37 -10.20 1.29
CA GLY A 270 15.09 -9.51 1.22
C GLY A 270 13.92 -10.41 1.57
N GLN A 271 13.95 -11.68 1.14
CA GLN A 271 12.89 -12.63 1.47
C GLN A 271 12.83 -12.96 2.98
N ARG A 272 13.95 -12.87 3.70
CA ARG A 272 13.93 -12.90 5.17
C ARG A 272 13.24 -11.68 5.79
N LEU A 273 13.26 -10.50 5.10
CA LEU A 273 12.46 -9.35 5.54
C LEU A 273 10.97 -9.63 5.33
N VAL A 274 10.61 -10.16 4.16
CA VAL A 274 9.23 -10.56 3.85
C VAL A 274 8.67 -11.49 4.94
N ALA A 275 9.41 -12.58 5.25
CA ALA A 275 9.01 -13.52 6.30
C ALA A 275 8.94 -12.88 7.70
N ARG A 276 9.87 -11.96 8.04
CA ARG A 276 9.89 -11.28 9.34
C ARG A 276 8.64 -10.42 9.57
N HIS A 277 8.08 -9.90 8.50
CA HIS A 277 6.84 -9.11 8.55
C HIS A 277 5.58 -9.96 8.39
N GLY A 278 5.66 -11.30 8.59
CA GLY A 278 4.51 -12.20 8.59
C GLY A 278 3.92 -12.47 7.21
N TYR A 279 4.63 -12.14 6.12
CA TYR A 279 4.18 -12.44 4.76
C TYR A 279 4.78 -13.75 4.26
N LEU A 280 4.06 -14.42 3.34
CA LEU A 280 4.62 -15.59 2.65
C LEU A 280 5.67 -15.16 1.64
N THR A 281 6.80 -15.85 1.69
CA THR A 281 7.91 -15.66 0.77
C THR A 281 7.64 -16.27 -0.60
N LEU A 282 8.40 -15.85 -1.60
CA LEU A 282 8.32 -16.46 -2.94
C LEU A 282 8.61 -17.96 -2.92
N ALA A 283 9.51 -18.43 -2.05
CA ALA A 283 9.83 -19.84 -1.90
C ALA A 283 8.65 -20.65 -1.33
N GLN A 284 7.93 -20.11 -0.35
CA GLN A 284 6.73 -20.75 0.21
C GLN A 284 5.56 -20.83 -0.78
N LEU A 285 5.55 -19.96 -1.79
CA LEU A 285 4.51 -19.93 -2.83
C LEU A 285 4.84 -20.83 -4.03
N ALA A 286 6.09 -21.27 -4.16
CA ALA A 286 6.55 -22.12 -5.26
C ALA A 286 6.51 -23.62 -4.94
N GLY A 287 6.31 -23.98 -3.68
CA GLY A 287 6.29 -25.36 -3.16
C GLY A 287 4.94 -25.90 -2.98
#